data_62d67034234102f45b0b0616c9773cb2
#
_entry.id   62d67034234102f45b0b0616c9773cb2
#
_cell.length_a   1.000
_cell.length_b   1.000
_cell.length_c   1.000
_cell.angle_alpha   90.00
_cell.angle_beta   90.00
_cell.angle_gamma   90.00
#
_symmetry.space_group_name_H-M   'P 1'
#
loop_
_entity.id
_entity.type
_entity.pdbx_description
1 polymer ?
#
loop_
_entity_poly.entity_id
_entity_poly.type
_entity_poly.pdbx_seq_one_letter_code
_entity_poly.pdbx_strand_id
1 'polypeptide(L)'
;MEEVSLIVKIDGVENKELERRDLFLKFLKENTHGGKLDPQVEVFKSIDVQKDTFHWVMSTFDTDRDFEKVDPAGWNLKNYMANPVILWSHDYTIPAIGYAENVKAETVLEGDIVFNDKEFDEFGWSIGQRVKCGALRCGSVGFIAEEVEFLEAKDRDCDLIFRKQELLEFSICCVPANPFARSGSKKLEITEVIQEPEELSYFDKLRAGLGKVSA
;
A
#
# COMPACT_ATOMS: atom_id res chain seq x y z
N MET A 1 17.42 -12.24 -1.53
CA MET A 1 17.03 -13.58 -1.98
C MET A 1 15.53 -13.58 -1.96
N GLU A 2 14.91 -13.62 -3.13
CA GLU A 2 13.45 -13.72 -3.23
C GLU A 2 12.99 -15.05 -2.64
N GLU A 3 12.12 -15.00 -1.66
CA GLU A 3 11.41 -16.18 -1.19
C GLU A 3 10.39 -16.57 -2.27
N VAL A 4 10.69 -17.59 -3.04
CA VAL A 4 9.73 -18.16 -3.99
C VAL A 4 8.89 -19.17 -3.22
N SER A 5 7.68 -18.78 -2.86
CA SER A 5 6.66 -19.68 -2.33
C SER A 5 6.09 -20.55 -3.45
N LEU A 6 6.16 -21.84 -3.30
CA LEU A 6 5.57 -22.80 -4.23
C LEU A 6 4.33 -23.42 -3.58
N ILE A 7 3.16 -23.05 -4.09
CA ILE A 7 1.89 -23.59 -3.60
C ILE A 7 1.56 -24.86 -4.38
N VAL A 8 1.36 -25.95 -3.66
CA VAL A 8 0.89 -27.21 -4.21
C VAL A 8 -0.52 -27.48 -3.71
N LYS A 9 -1.47 -27.61 -4.63
CA LYS A 9 -2.83 -28.04 -4.32
C LYS A 9 -2.97 -29.53 -4.60
N ILE A 10 -3.51 -30.25 -3.63
CA ILE A 10 -3.91 -31.64 -3.74
C ILE A 10 -5.39 -31.68 -3.44
N ASP A 11 -6.19 -32.31 -4.30
CA ASP A 11 -7.63 -32.44 -4.09
C ASP A 11 -7.95 -33.09 -2.73
N GLY A 12 -8.67 -32.33 -1.86
CA GLY A 12 -9.08 -32.77 -0.53
C GLY A 12 -8.07 -32.55 0.60
N VAL A 13 -6.95 -31.85 0.35
CA VAL A 13 -5.93 -31.51 1.36
C VAL A 13 -5.74 -30.00 1.39
N GLU A 14 -5.55 -29.42 2.60
CA GLU A 14 -5.18 -28.00 2.72
C GLU A 14 -3.91 -27.67 1.93
N ASN A 15 -3.88 -26.46 1.35
CA ASN A 15 -2.76 -25.97 0.56
C ASN A 15 -1.44 -26.12 1.34
N LYS A 16 -0.48 -26.83 0.77
CA LYS A 16 0.84 -27.00 1.37
C LYS A 16 1.81 -26.05 0.69
N GLU A 17 2.27 -25.07 1.44
CA GLU A 17 3.34 -24.17 1.01
C GLU A 17 4.69 -24.85 1.17
N LEU A 18 5.52 -24.81 0.12
CA LEU A 18 6.85 -25.38 0.11
C LEU A 18 7.87 -24.27 -0.04
N GLU A 19 8.49 -23.87 1.06
CA GLU A 19 9.41 -22.73 1.14
C GLU A 19 10.76 -22.95 0.44
N ARG A 20 11.09 -24.19 0.06
CA ARG A 20 12.41 -24.54 -0.46
C ARG A 20 12.34 -25.40 -1.73
N ARG A 21 13.19 -25.04 -2.70
CA ARG A 21 13.26 -25.74 -4.00
C ARG A 21 13.56 -27.24 -3.89
N ASP A 22 14.37 -27.66 -2.92
CA ASP A 22 14.69 -29.06 -2.67
C ASP A 22 13.46 -29.86 -2.18
N LEU A 23 12.62 -29.27 -1.33
CA LEU A 23 11.35 -29.86 -0.89
C LEU A 23 10.37 -29.99 -2.07
N PHE A 24 10.30 -28.99 -2.92
CA PHE A 24 9.48 -29.03 -4.13
C PHE A 24 9.91 -30.10 -5.11
N LEU A 25 11.21 -30.24 -5.38
CA LEU A 25 11.74 -31.27 -6.26
C LEU A 25 11.51 -32.66 -5.69
N LYS A 26 11.62 -32.83 -4.37
CA LYS A 26 11.29 -34.06 -3.67
C LYS A 26 9.81 -34.41 -3.86
N PHE A 27 8.93 -33.42 -3.59
CA PHE A 27 7.47 -33.57 -3.76
C PHE A 27 7.11 -33.98 -5.21
N LEU A 28 7.68 -33.32 -6.23
CA LEU A 28 7.44 -33.65 -7.63
C LEU A 28 7.88 -35.09 -7.93
N LYS A 29 9.04 -35.51 -7.44
CA LYS A 29 9.54 -36.91 -7.66
C LYS A 29 8.64 -37.95 -7.03
N GLU A 30 8.09 -37.65 -5.83
CA GLU A 30 7.20 -38.57 -5.10
C GLU A 30 5.82 -38.70 -5.78
N ASN A 31 5.37 -37.65 -6.49
CA ASN A 31 4.05 -37.57 -7.15
C ASN A 31 4.13 -37.63 -8.68
N THR A 32 5.24 -38.14 -9.24
CA THR A 32 5.41 -38.36 -10.69
C THR A 32 5.67 -39.83 -10.97
N HIS A 33 4.77 -40.47 -11.72
CA HIS A 33 4.85 -41.86 -12.09
C HIS A 33 4.90 -42.00 -13.62
N GLY A 34 5.90 -42.73 -14.14
CA GLY A 34 6.09 -42.87 -15.59
C GLY A 34 6.30 -41.55 -16.34
N GLY A 35 6.87 -40.52 -15.68
CA GLY A 35 7.11 -39.18 -16.27
C GLY A 35 5.89 -38.29 -16.31
N LYS A 36 4.76 -38.70 -15.73
CA LYS A 36 3.54 -37.88 -15.62
C LYS A 36 3.23 -37.58 -14.15
N LEU A 37 2.83 -36.36 -13.87
CA LEU A 37 2.36 -35.96 -12.57
C LEU A 37 1.01 -36.60 -12.28
N ASP A 38 0.77 -36.98 -11.02
CA ASP A 38 -0.50 -37.57 -10.61
C ASP A 38 -1.68 -36.62 -10.90
N PRO A 39 -2.83 -37.10 -11.42
CA PRO A 39 -3.93 -36.23 -11.89
C PRO A 39 -4.54 -35.32 -10.81
N GLN A 40 -4.40 -35.71 -9.54
CA GLN A 40 -4.88 -34.92 -8.39
C GLN A 40 -3.89 -33.85 -7.92
N VAL A 41 -2.71 -33.76 -8.53
CA VAL A 41 -1.68 -32.78 -8.15
C VAL A 41 -1.62 -31.66 -9.15
N GLU A 42 -2.04 -30.48 -8.72
CA GLU A 42 -1.87 -29.23 -9.46
C GLU A 42 -0.70 -28.45 -8.87
N VAL A 43 0.20 -28.01 -9.72
CA VAL A 43 1.38 -27.24 -9.31
C VAL A 43 1.23 -25.82 -9.84
N PHE A 44 1.06 -24.88 -8.94
CA PHE A 44 1.06 -23.45 -9.26
C PHE A 44 2.39 -22.84 -8.80
N LYS A 45 3.09 -22.21 -9.71
CA LYS A 45 4.20 -21.34 -9.37
C LYS A 45 3.65 -19.94 -9.19
N SER A 46 3.24 -19.58 -7.98
CA SER A 46 3.00 -18.18 -7.65
C SER A 46 4.31 -17.56 -7.17
N ILE A 47 4.79 -16.57 -7.88
CA ILE A 47 5.75 -15.62 -7.32
C ILE A 47 4.89 -14.62 -6.57
N ASP A 48 4.62 -14.90 -5.31
CA ASP A 48 3.98 -13.93 -4.44
C ASP A 48 5.08 -12.95 -3.99
N VAL A 49 5.41 -12.04 -4.89
CA VAL A 49 6.19 -10.88 -4.53
C VAL A 49 5.22 -10.01 -3.73
N GLN A 50 5.24 -10.12 -2.40
CA GLN A 50 4.54 -9.17 -1.54
C GLN A 50 5.18 -7.81 -1.79
N LYS A 51 4.63 -7.07 -2.76
CA LYS A 51 5.00 -5.68 -2.97
C LYS A 51 4.45 -4.88 -1.81
N ASP A 52 5.31 -4.11 -1.15
CA ASP A 52 4.88 -3.13 -0.17
C ASP A 52 3.89 -2.17 -0.87
N THR A 53 2.64 -2.25 -0.50
CA THR A 53 1.57 -1.42 -1.06
C THR A 53 1.16 -0.39 0.00
N PHE A 54 1.12 0.88 -0.41
CA PHE A 54 0.82 2.00 0.49
C PHE A 54 -0.50 2.65 0.10
N HIS A 55 -1.49 2.57 0.98
CA HIS A 55 -2.74 3.30 0.78
C HIS A 55 -2.53 4.80 0.89
N TRP A 56 -3.14 5.57 -0.02
CA TRP A 56 -2.99 7.01 -0.11
C TRP A 56 -4.31 7.73 -0.37
N VAL A 57 -4.59 8.74 0.43
CA VAL A 57 -5.55 9.78 0.05
C VAL A 57 -4.81 10.75 -0.86
N MET A 58 -5.19 10.77 -2.14
CA MET A 58 -4.50 11.52 -3.19
C MET A 58 -5.02 12.95 -3.32
N SER A 59 -6.32 13.19 -3.06
CA SER A 59 -6.95 14.50 -3.04
C SER A 59 -8.21 14.48 -2.17
N THR A 60 -8.48 15.61 -1.51
CA THR A 60 -9.69 15.84 -0.70
C THR A 60 -10.39 17.13 -1.14
N PHE A 61 -11.62 17.37 -0.65
CA PHE A 61 -12.38 18.59 -0.93
C PHE A 61 -12.02 19.75 0.01
N ASP A 62 -10.95 19.61 0.78
CA ASP A 62 -10.48 20.69 1.64
C ASP A 62 -9.78 21.78 0.82
N THR A 63 -9.84 23.03 1.34
CA THR A 63 -9.08 24.13 0.74
C THR A 63 -7.59 23.86 0.85
N ASP A 64 -6.92 23.94 -0.27
CA ASP A 64 -5.49 23.72 -0.36
C ASP A 64 -4.67 25.00 -0.07
N ARG A 65 -3.35 24.96 -0.27
CA ARG A 65 -2.45 26.08 -0.02
C ARG A 65 -2.54 27.20 -1.05
N ASP A 66 -3.12 26.90 -2.19
CA ASP A 66 -3.34 27.85 -3.28
C ASP A 66 -4.74 28.49 -3.21
N PHE A 67 -5.48 28.23 -2.11
CA PHE A 67 -6.87 28.65 -1.88
C PHE A 67 -7.85 28.08 -2.93
N GLU A 68 -7.60 26.86 -3.34
CA GLU A 68 -8.40 26.13 -4.31
C GLU A 68 -9.01 24.87 -3.69
N LYS A 69 -10.09 24.36 -4.29
CA LYS A 69 -10.69 23.08 -3.96
C LYS A 69 -10.84 22.23 -5.21
N VAL A 70 -10.69 20.92 -5.05
CA VAL A 70 -10.92 19.95 -6.12
C VAL A 70 -12.09 19.07 -5.75
N ASP A 71 -13.16 19.13 -6.53
CA ASP A 71 -14.37 18.34 -6.28
C ASP A 71 -14.11 16.84 -6.55
N PRO A 72 -14.24 15.97 -5.54
CA PRO A 72 -14.02 14.54 -5.72
C PRO A 72 -14.94 13.90 -6.76
N ALA A 73 -16.16 14.41 -6.91
CA ALA A 73 -17.13 13.91 -7.88
C ALA A 73 -16.78 14.25 -9.34
N GLY A 74 -15.85 15.19 -9.54
CA GLY A 74 -15.44 15.68 -10.86
C GLY A 74 -14.27 14.94 -11.50
N TRP A 75 -13.69 13.94 -10.86
CA TRP A 75 -12.51 13.26 -11.39
C TRP A 75 -12.83 12.38 -12.60
N ASN A 76 -12.18 12.67 -13.73
CA ASN A 76 -12.08 11.78 -14.88
C ASN A 76 -10.79 10.94 -14.75
N LEU A 77 -10.95 9.67 -14.42
CA LEU A 77 -9.85 8.72 -14.19
C LEU A 77 -9.54 7.85 -15.42
N LYS A 78 -10.32 7.99 -16.50
CA LYS A 78 -10.28 7.04 -17.62
C LYS A 78 -8.89 6.84 -18.22
N ASN A 79 -8.18 7.92 -18.52
CA ASN A 79 -6.85 7.84 -19.12
C ASN A 79 -5.80 7.47 -18.09
N TYR A 80 -5.91 8.02 -16.88
CA TYR A 80 -4.99 7.68 -15.78
C TYR A 80 -5.00 6.18 -15.46
N MET A 81 -6.17 5.55 -15.40
CA MET A 81 -6.29 4.11 -15.13
C MET A 81 -5.63 3.23 -16.20
N ALA A 82 -5.44 3.75 -17.41
CA ALA A 82 -4.71 3.04 -18.46
C ALA A 82 -3.18 3.12 -18.27
N ASN A 83 -2.68 4.12 -17.55
CA ASN A 83 -1.26 4.33 -17.25
C ASN A 83 -1.11 5.04 -15.90
N PRO A 84 -1.35 4.37 -14.77
CA PRO A 84 -1.47 4.98 -13.45
C PRO A 84 -0.11 5.29 -12.82
N VAL A 85 0.63 6.20 -13.43
CA VAL A 85 2.00 6.56 -13.04
C VAL A 85 2.07 7.29 -11.70
N ILE A 86 3.10 6.96 -10.92
CA ILE A 86 3.52 7.70 -9.74
C ILE A 86 4.83 8.39 -10.07
N LEU A 87 4.88 9.72 -9.89
CA LEU A 87 6.04 10.53 -10.18
C LEU A 87 6.69 11.07 -8.89
N TRP A 88 7.82 11.71 -9.03
CA TRP A 88 8.51 12.46 -7.99
C TRP A 88 8.40 13.96 -8.26
N SER A 89 7.73 14.69 -7.35
CA SER A 89 7.68 16.17 -7.35
C SER A 89 7.26 16.80 -8.69
N HIS A 90 6.34 16.16 -9.43
CA HIS A 90 5.87 16.60 -10.76
C HIS A 90 6.99 16.68 -11.80
N ASP A 91 8.06 15.90 -11.64
CA ASP A 91 9.18 15.89 -12.57
C ASP A 91 8.93 14.88 -13.71
N TYR A 92 8.53 15.39 -14.86
CA TYR A 92 8.30 14.60 -16.08
C TYR A 92 9.61 14.22 -16.82
N THR A 93 10.77 14.63 -16.32
CA THR A 93 12.07 14.33 -16.96
C THR A 93 12.67 13.02 -16.48
N ILE A 94 12.17 12.47 -15.38
CA ILE A 94 12.55 11.16 -14.85
C ILE A 94 11.43 10.13 -15.07
N PRO A 95 11.78 8.86 -15.25
CA PRO A 95 10.76 7.79 -15.34
C PRO A 95 9.90 7.73 -14.08
N ALA A 96 8.68 7.15 -14.22
CA ALA A 96 7.80 6.91 -13.09
C ALA A 96 8.50 6.06 -12.02
N ILE A 97 8.38 6.48 -10.76
CA ILE A 97 8.96 5.82 -9.58
C ILE A 97 8.10 4.66 -9.05
N GLY A 98 6.95 4.46 -9.65
CA GLY A 98 5.99 3.44 -9.28
C GLY A 98 4.68 3.60 -10.04
N TYR A 99 3.66 2.89 -9.59
CA TYR A 99 2.32 2.94 -10.16
C TYR A 99 1.26 2.86 -9.07
N ALA A 100 0.02 3.25 -9.42
CA ALA A 100 -1.14 3.16 -8.52
C ALA A 100 -2.06 2.00 -8.91
N GLU A 101 -2.66 1.40 -7.90
CA GLU A 101 -3.71 0.38 -8.02
C GLU A 101 -4.95 0.83 -7.24
N ASN A 102 -6.11 0.23 -7.51
CA ASN A 102 -7.35 0.45 -6.78
C ASN A 102 -7.76 1.94 -6.68
N VAL A 103 -7.42 2.75 -7.68
CA VAL A 103 -7.71 4.18 -7.68
C VAL A 103 -9.21 4.41 -7.85
N LYS A 104 -9.79 5.19 -6.96
CA LYS A 104 -11.20 5.55 -6.99
C LYS A 104 -11.43 6.97 -6.46
N ALA A 105 -12.50 7.59 -6.93
CA ALA A 105 -12.95 8.92 -6.51
C ALA A 105 -14.41 8.82 -6.03
N GLU A 106 -14.60 8.89 -4.74
CA GLU A 106 -15.92 8.88 -4.09
C GLU A 106 -16.07 10.15 -3.25
N THR A 107 -15.80 10.08 -1.93
CA THR A 107 -15.72 11.24 -1.04
C THR A 107 -14.36 11.92 -1.08
N VAL A 108 -13.36 11.18 -1.48
CA VAL A 108 -11.97 11.61 -1.74
C VAL A 108 -11.46 10.87 -2.97
N LEU A 109 -10.37 11.35 -3.55
CA LEU A 109 -9.58 10.57 -4.49
C LEU A 109 -8.57 9.76 -3.69
N GLU A 110 -8.58 8.45 -3.84
CA GLU A 110 -7.68 7.53 -3.11
C GLU A 110 -7.19 6.39 -4.00
N GLY A 111 -6.11 5.75 -3.60
CA GLY A 111 -5.55 4.60 -4.30
C GLY A 111 -4.42 3.97 -3.51
N ASP A 112 -3.91 2.87 -4.02
CA ASP A 112 -2.81 2.12 -3.44
C ASP A 112 -1.56 2.31 -4.31
N ILE A 113 -0.43 2.70 -3.70
CA ILE A 113 0.81 2.99 -4.41
C ILE A 113 1.79 1.84 -4.23
N VAL A 114 2.36 1.39 -5.34
CA VAL A 114 3.42 0.40 -5.42
C VAL A 114 4.66 1.06 -6.01
N PHE A 115 5.78 1.04 -5.28
CA PHE A 115 7.05 1.58 -5.77
C PHE A 115 7.81 0.56 -6.59
N ASN A 116 8.68 1.06 -7.47
CA ASN A 116 9.55 0.24 -8.29
C ASN A 116 10.56 -0.55 -7.44
N ASP A 117 10.96 -1.72 -7.95
CA ASP A 117 11.94 -2.57 -7.28
C ASP A 117 13.37 -2.02 -7.41
N LYS A 118 14.19 -2.23 -6.39
CA LYS A 118 15.57 -1.72 -6.30
C LYS A 118 16.45 -2.16 -7.46
N GLU A 119 16.20 -3.34 -8.01
CA GLU A 119 17.05 -3.94 -9.04
C GLU A 119 17.10 -3.14 -10.35
N PHE A 120 16.03 -2.42 -10.68
CA PHE A 120 15.95 -1.63 -11.91
C PHE A 120 15.70 -0.13 -11.67
N ASP A 121 15.25 0.27 -10.47
CA ASP A 121 15.03 1.67 -10.11
C ASP A 121 15.41 1.93 -8.64
N GLU A 122 16.69 2.15 -8.39
CA GLU A 122 17.18 2.44 -7.03
C GLU A 122 16.59 3.74 -6.48
N PHE A 123 16.33 4.73 -7.33
CA PHE A 123 15.75 6.01 -6.92
C PHE A 123 14.29 5.82 -6.46
N GLY A 124 13.42 5.24 -7.29
CA GLY A 124 12.02 4.99 -6.93
C GLY A 124 11.89 4.10 -5.70
N TRP A 125 12.68 3.03 -5.62
CA TRP A 125 12.77 2.20 -4.44
C TRP A 125 13.16 3.02 -3.19
N SER A 126 14.15 3.92 -3.29
CA SER A 126 14.60 4.74 -2.16
C SER A 126 13.51 5.71 -1.67
N ILE A 127 12.68 6.22 -2.57
CA ILE A 127 11.48 7.02 -2.21
C ILE A 127 10.48 6.14 -1.45
N GLY A 128 10.21 4.93 -1.93
CA GLY A 128 9.37 3.96 -1.24
C GLY A 128 9.84 3.65 0.19
N GLN A 129 11.16 3.51 0.40
CA GLN A 129 11.71 3.30 1.74
C GLN A 129 11.49 4.52 2.66
N ARG A 130 11.55 5.74 2.11
CA ARG A 130 11.23 6.96 2.87
C ARG A 130 9.74 7.06 3.24
N VAL A 131 8.88 6.59 2.36
CA VAL A 131 7.44 6.45 2.66
C VAL A 131 7.23 5.40 3.76
N LYS A 132 7.85 4.25 3.63
CA LYS A 132 7.76 3.13 4.60
C LYS A 132 8.21 3.54 6.00
N CYS A 133 9.29 4.30 6.14
CA CYS A 133 9.77 4.79 7.42
C CYS A 133 9.05 6.06 7.91
N GLY A 134 8.09 6.61 7.12
CA GLY A 134 7.31 7.79 7.48
C GLY A 134 8.03 9.13 7.29
N ALA A 135 9.19 9.16 6.63
CA ALA A 135 9.91 10.40 6.31
C ALA A 135 9.24 11.20 5.18
N LEU A 136 8.56 10.51 4.26
CA LEU A 136 7.71 11.09 3.22
C LEU A 136 6.28 10.58 3.43
N ARG A 137 5.32 11.49 3.49
CA ARG A 137 3.91 11.15 3.76
C ARG A 137 2.94 11.88 2.86
N CYS A 138 3.42 12.78 2.02
CA CYS A 138 2.58 13.68 1.25
C CYS A 138 2.76 13.45 -0.25
N GLY A 139 1.70 13.71 -0.98
CA GLY A 139 1.68 13.70 -2.43
C GLY A 139 0.78 14.78 -2.98
N SER A 140 0.82 14.98 -4.26
CA SER A 140 0.07 16.00 -4.99
C SER A 140 -0.39 15.45 -6.34
N VAL A 141 -1.60 15.79 -6.74
CA VAL A 141 -2.17 15.44 -8.04
C VAL A 141 -1.70 16.40 -9.13
N GLY A 142 -1.39 15.88 -10.31
CA GLY A 142 -1.29 16.65 -11.56
C GLY A 142 -2.52 16.39 -12.40
N PHE A 143 -3.24 17.44 -12.81
CA PHE A 143 -4.50 17.30 -13.54
C PHE A 143 -4.72 18.41 -14.57
N ILE A 144 -5.63 18.18 -15.50
CA ILE A 144 -6.16 19.19 -16.41
C ILE A 144 -7.56 19.57 -15.93
N ALA A 145 -7.77 20.87 -15.67
CA ALA A 145 -9.09 21.41 -15.34
C ALA A 145 -9.98 21.44 -16.58
N GLU A 146 -11.19 20.88 -16.47
CA GLU A 146 -12.21 20.89 -17.53
C GLU A 146 -13.35 21.87 -17.21
N GLU A 147 -13.71 22.01 -15.92
CA GLU A 147 -14.76 22.92 -15.46
C GLU A 147 -14.35 23.56 -14.14
N VAL A 148 -14.39 24.90 -14.08
CA VAL A 148 -13.96 25.70 -12.92
C VAL A 148 -15.08 26.64 -12.49
N GLU A 149 -15.38 26.65 -11.20
CA GLU A 149 -16.30 27.60 -10.58
C GLU A 149 -15.52 28.64 -9.77
N PHE A 150 -15.65 29.92 -10.14
CA PHE A 150 -15.06 31.04 -9.38
C PHE A 150 -16.03 31.51 -8.31
N LEU A 151 -15.56 31.69 -7.09
CA LEU A 151 -16.38 32.13 -5.97
C LEU A 151 -16.24 33.62 -5.76
N GLU A 152 -17.38 34.31 -5.89
CA GLU A 152 -17.51 35.76 -5.58
C GLU A 152 -18.07 35.91 -4.18
N ALA A 153 -17.27 36.08 -3.16
CA ALA A 153 -17.83 36.42 -1.85
C ALA A 153 -16.79 37.01 -0.90
N LYS A 154 -17.29 37.76 0.07
CA LYS A 154 -16.47 38.36 1.14
C LYS A 154 -16.07 37.34 2.21
N ASP A 155 -16.83 36.23 2.32
CA ASP A 155 -16.65 35.17 3.34
C ASP A 155 -16.32 33.82 2.69
N ARG A 156 -15.54 33.83 1.60
CA ARG A 156 -15.12 32.60 0.90
C ARG A 156 -13.97 31.93 1.61
N ASP A 157 -14.00 30.62 1.64
CA ASP A 157 -12.93 29.77 2.15
C ASP A 157 -11.96 29.28 1.05
N CYS A 158 -12.27 29.55 -0.24
CA CYS A 158 -11.40 29.32 -1.39
C CYS A 158 -11.72 30.31 -2.51
N ASP A 159 -10.82 30.48 -3.46
CA ASP A 159 -10.98 31.37 -4.60
C ASP A 159 -11.76 30.71 -5.73
N LEU A 160 -11.56 29.43 -5.93
CA LEU A 160 -12.21 28.64 -6.96
C LEU A 160 -12.36 27.17 -6.57
N ILE A 161 -13.24 26.49 -7.30
CA ILE A 161 -13.45 25.05 -7.19
C ILE A 161 -13.28 24.44 -8.57
N PHE A 162 -12.40 23.46 -8.72
CA PHE A 162 -12.36 22.60 -9.87
C PHE A 162 -13.51 21.61 -9.79
N ARG A 163 -14.50 21.73 -10.68
CA ARG A 163 -15.71 20.92 -10.71
C ARG A 163 -15.58 19.68 -11.58
N LYS A 164 -14.78 19.78 -12.67
CA LYS A 164 -14.39 18.63 -13.49
C LYS A 164 -12.93 18.75 -13.85
N GLN A 165 -12.23 17.65 -13.73
CA GLN A 165 -10.81 17.57 -14.01
C GLN A 165 -10.38 16.15 -14.42
N GLU A 166 -9.43 16.07 -15.33
CA GLU A 166 -8.78 14.82 -15.72
C GLU A 166 -7.51 14.62 -14.90
N LEU A 167 -7.40 13.50 -14.20
CA LEU A 167 -6.17 13.12 -13.49
C LEU A 167 -5.10 12.69 -14.51
N LEU A 168 -3.93 13.32 -14.46
CA LEU A 168 -2.79 12.98 -15.30
C LEU A 168 -1.77 12.11 -14.57
N GLU A 169 -1.46 12.45 -13.33
CA GLU A 169 -0.49 11.75 -12.50
C GLU A 169 -0.71 12.02 -11.00
N PHE A 170 -0.08 11.22 -10.16
CA PHE A 170 0.09 11.52 -8.74
C PHE A 170 1.57 11.50 -8.40
N SER A 171 2.04 12.56 -7.75
CA SER A 171 3.44 12.70 -7.33
C SER A 171 3.63 12.54 -5.85
N ILE A 172 4.65 11.79 -5.45
CA ILE A 172 5.18 11.88 -4.10
C ILE A 172 6.01 13.16 -4.01
N CYS A 173 5.73 14.00 -3.02
CA CYS A 173 6.42 15.28 -2.86
C CYS A 173 6.66 15.63 -1.40
N CYS A 174 7.60 16.55 -1.15
CA CYS A 174 7.91 17.01 0.21
C CYS A 174 6.85 17.97 0.74
N VAL A 175 6.30 18.82 -0.12
CA VAL A 175 5.30 19.84 0.23
C VAL A 175 4.19 19.82 -0.82
N PRO A 176 3.02 19.26 -0.52
CA PRO A 176 1.89 19.21 -1.45
C PRO A 176 1.12 20.53 -1.45
N ALA A 177 0.35 20.80 -2.51
CA ALA A 177 -0.67 21.85 -2.48
C ALA A 177 -1.76 21.48 -1.46
N ASN A 178 -2.37 20.31 -1.56
CA ASN A 178 -3.35 19.82 -0.60
C ASN A 178 -2.65 19.17 0.61
N PRO A 179 -2.71 19.78 1.83
CA PRO A 179 -2.04 19.27 3.02
C PRO A 179 -2.65 17.96 3.56
N PHE A 180 -3.81 17.55 3.06
CA PHE A 180 -4.51 16.33 3.44
C PHE A 180 -4.25 15.17 2.47
N ALA A 181 -3.57 15.41 1.34
CA ALA A 181 -3.11 14.38 0.42
C ALA A 181 -1.94 13.60 1.06
N ARG A 182 -2.26 12.52 1.79
CA ARG A 182 -1.29 11.80 2.63
C ARG A 182 -1.42 10.29 2.49
N SER A 183 -0.29 9.62 2.75
CA SER A 183 -0.33 8.18 3.00
C SER A 183 -1.22 7.91 4.21
N GLY A 184 -2.26 7.12 4.02
CA GLY A 184 -3.00 6.53 5.11
C GLY A 184 -2.04 5.63 5.87
N SER A 185 -1.79 5.89 7.17
CA SER A 185 -1.40 4.79 8.01
C SER A 185 -2.50 3.74 7.86
N LYS A 186 -2.19 2.54 7.33
CA LYS A 186 -3.03 1.38 7.65
C LYS A 186 -3.27 1.52 9.15
N LYS A 187 -4.53 1.72 9.58
CA LYS A 187 -4.88 1.34 10.95
C LYS A 187 -4.36 -0.08 11.05
N LEU A 188 -3.30 -0.26 11.81
CA LEU A 188 -3.06 -1.54 12.41
C LEU A 188 -4.39 -1.81 13.10
N GLU A 189 -5.21 -2.68 12.52
CA GLU A 189 -6.18 -3.39 13.31
C GLU A 189 -5.31 -4.11 14.34
N ILE A 190 -5.19 -3.47 15.49
CA ILE A 190 -4.77 -4.15 16.70
C ILE A 190 -5.94 -5.11 16.91
N THR A 191 -5.81 -6.29 16.28
CA THR A 191 -6.49 -7.46 16.78
C THR A 191 -6.02 -7.47 18.23
N GLU A 192 -6.91 -7.16 19.16
CA GLU A 192 -6.64 -7.36 20.57
C GLU A 192 -6.13 -8.79 20.67
N VAL A 193 -4.83 -8.92 20.76
CA VAL A 193 -4.22 -10.13 21.26
C VAL A 193 -4.74 -10.16 22.69
N ILE A 194 -5.76 -10.99 22.91
CA ILE A 194 -6.18 -11.39 24.24
C ILE A 194 -4.90 -11.96 24.82
N GLN A 195 -4.18 -11.13 25.57
CA GLN A 195 -3.07 -11.62 26.38
C GLN A 195 -3.72 -12.60 27.33
N GLU A 196 -3.44 -13.89 27.13
CA GLU A 196 -3.58 -14.85 28.21
C GLU A 196 -2.90 -14.24 29.43
N PRO A 197 -3.49 -14.36 30.63
CA PRO A 197 -2.95 -13.73 31.81
C PRO A 197 -1.50 -14.11 31.94
N GLU A 198 -0.63 -13.10 31.93
CA GLU A 198 0.81 -13.31 32.10
C GLU A 198 1.04 -14.22 33.31
N GLU A 199 1.60 -15.40 33.08
CA GLU A 199 2.16 -16.15 34.19
C GLU A 199 3.11 -15.21 34.92
N LEU A 200 2.83 -14.96 36.20
CA LEU A 200 3.64 -14.12 37.08
C LEU A 200 5.12 -14.40 36.81
N SER A 201 5.88 -13.34 36.54
CA SER A 201 7.31 -13.46 36.26
C SER A 201 7.99 -14.20 37.41
N TYR A 202 9.10 -14.85 37.15
CA TYR A 202 9.88 -15.56 38.19
C TYR A 202 10.13 -14.66 39.40
N PHE A 203 10.36 -13.36 39.21
CA PHE A 203 10.58 -12.39 40.29
C PHE A 203 9.29 -12.06 41.06
N ASP A 204 8.12 -12.09 40.43
CA ASP A 204 6.86 -11.88 41.15
C ASP A 204 6.47 -13.11 41.97
N LYS A 205 6.78 -14.31 41.46
CA LYS A 205 6.65 -15.56 42.24
C LYS A 205 7.59 -15.56 43.48
N LEU A 206 8.80 -15.02 43.36
CA LEU A 206 9.73 -14.84 44.47
C LEU A 206 9.23 -13.80 45.49
N ARG A 207 8.68 -12.66 45.04
CA ARG A 207 8.14 -11.63 45.94
C ARG A 207 6.93 -12.15 46.72
N ALA A 208 6.04 -12.91 46.06
CA ALA A 208 4.90 -13.53 46.74
C ALA A 208 5.29 -14.61 47.74
N GLY A 209 6.45 -15.29 47.52
CA GLY A 209 7.01 -16.27 48.50
C GLY A 209 7.71 -15.67 49.69
N LEU A 210 8.25 -14.45 49.62
CA LEU A 210 8.96 -13.77 50.71
C LEU A 210 8.00 -13.08 51.70
N GLY A 211 6.70 -13.03 51.43
CA GLY A 211 5.67 -12.44 52.31
C GLY A 211 5.13 -13.36 53.41
N LYS A 212 5.66 -14.57 53.60
CA LYS A 212 5.21 -15.53 54.63
C LYS A 212 6.32 -16.03 55.51
N VAL A 213 7.18 -15.15 56.01
CA VAL A 213 8.06 -15.47 57.15
C VAL A 213 7.97 -14.31 58.11
N SER A 214 7.02 -14.34 59.02
CA SER A 214 7.13 -13.70 60.32
C SER A 214 6.02 -14.16 61.26
N ALA A 215 6.39 -14.65 62.28
CA ALA A 215 6.08 -14.72 63.68
C ALA A 215 5.56 -16.02 64.19
#